data_5dee146bff387227c11afa65deaaea6c
#
_entry.id   5dee146bff387227c11afa65deaaea6c
#
_cell.length_a   1.000
_cell.length_b   1.000
_cell.length_c   1.000
_cell.angle_alpha   90.00
_cell.angle_beta   90.00
_cell.angle_gamma   90.00
#
_symmetry.space_group_name_H-M   'P 1'
#
loop_
_entity.id
_entity.type
_entity.pdbx_description
1 polymer ?
#
loop_
_entity_poly.entity_id
_entity_poly.type
_entity_poly.pdbx_seq_one_letter_code
_entity_poly.pdbx_strand_id
1 'polypeptide(L)'
;MILGWMLYSILFGGLCMLAAHALENALRVIGKPTRWIWFTALAATLGVSMLAMFSEVVGATALMPRRSGATWLDGPVGSYLRYYDSLAHWDPLLSIVLWGSSAAAAAVFAIALWRLVQRRRVWQRTSLDGHSVLVSEAEGPAIVGFLKSVIVVPRWALAESDRVRSLIMTHELEHQRAGDHVLSALTLIATIVQPWNPAVWWIANRLRLALEVDCDSRVLRKGSDPRTYGLLLLEAGSRAAGCRMPVPALSRPLSSLEERLRVITAERRSGRMRAAKLALLAAILVATAAFMPEPGALHCMLQGLGFQEVTISASY
;
A
#
# COMPACT_ATOMS: atom_id res chain seq x y z
N MET A 1 19.57 15.38 6.48
CA MET A 1 19.03 14.14 7.10
C MET A 1 17.68 13.73 6.48
N ILE A 2 16.70 14.62 6.35
CA ILE A 2 15.36 14.27 5.82
C ILE A 2 15.42 13.74 4.38
N LEU A 3 16.20 14.36 3.51
CA LEU A 3 16.37 13.91 2.12
C LEU A 3 16.86 12.47 2.05
N GLY A 4 17.89 12.12 2.83
CA GLY A 4 18.46 10.77 2.86
C GLY A 4 17.44 9.74 3.34
N TRP A 5 16.67 10.07 4.38
CA TRP A 5 15.59 9.23 4.87
C TRP A 5 14.47 9.06 3.82
N MET A 6 14.09 10.12 3.11
CA MET A 6 13.09 10.03 2.03
C MET A 6 13.59 9.13 0.89
N LEU A 7 14.82 9.31 0.43
CA LEU A 7 15.42 8.47 -0.62
C LEU A 7 15.53 7.02 -0.19
N TYR A 8 15.99 6.78 1.04
CA TYR A 8 16.04 5.43 1.63
C TYR A 8 14.65 4.78 1.62
N SER A 9 13.62 5.50 2.11
CA SER A 9 12.24 5.00 2.14
C SER A 9 11.69 4.67 0.75
N ILE A 10 12.03 5.46 -0.26
CA ILE A 10 11.63 5.21 -1.66
C ILE A 10 12.34 3.98 -2.21
N LEU A 11 13.66 3.89 -2.03
CA LEU A 11 14.46 2.77 -2.53
C LEU A 11 14.08 1.45 -1.85
N PHE A 12 13.97 1.46 -0.51
CA PHE A 12 13.53 0.30 0.26
C PHE A 12 12.12 -0.14 -0.16
N GLY A 13 11.19 0.81 -0.24
CA GLY A 13 9.83 0.55 -0.72
C GLY A 13 9.79 0.03 -2.15
N GLY A 14 10.67 0.52 -3.03
CA GLY A 14 10.85 0.03 -4.39
C GLY A 14 11.33 -1.42 -4.44
N LEU A 15 12.29 -1.80 -3.59
CA LEU A 15 12.74 -3.19 -3.47
C LEU A 15 11.62 -4.11 -2.94
N CYS A 16 10.90 -3.68 -1.90
CA CYS A 16 9.73 -4.41 -1.38
C CYS A 16 8.64 -4.59 -2.46
N MET A 17 8.39 -3.55 -3.25
CA MET A 17 7.45 -3.56 -4.36
C MET A 17 7.83 -4.59 -5.42
N LEU A 18 9.11 -4.60 -5.86
CA LEU A 18 9.62 -5.54 -6.87
C LEU A 18 9.59 -6.99 -6.35
N ALA A 19 9.99 -7.20 -5.10
CA ALA A 19 9.94 -8.50 -4.45
C ALA A 19 8.50 -9.02 -4.36
N ALA A 20 7.56 -8.17 -3.92
CA ALA A 20 6.14 -8.51 -3.84
C ALA A 20 5.57 -8.83 -5.22
N HIS A 21 5.94 -8.08 -6.27
CA HIS A 21 5.49 -8.34 -7.64
C HIS A 21 6.02 -9.69 -8.17
N ALA A 22 7.29 -10.01 -7.92
CA ALA A 22 7.87 -11.30 -8.30
C ALA A 22 7.16 -12.46 -7.59
N LEU A 23 6.92 -12.32 -6.27
CA LEU A 23 6.25 -13.33 -5.47
C LEU A 23 4.76 -13.48 -5.83
N GLU A 24 4.05 -12.38 -6.12
CA GLU A 24 2.68 -12.42 -6.63
C GLU A 24 2.60 -13.29 -7.89
N ASN A 25 3.48 -13.04 -8.88
CA ASN A 25 3.50 -13.81 -10.13
C ASN A 25 3.80 -15.30 -9.86
N ALA A 26 4.66 -15.62 -8.90
CA ALA A 26 4.94 -17.01 -8.49
C ALA A 26 3.69 -17.66 -7.86
N LEU A 27 3.01 -16.97 -6.92
CA LEU A 27 1.84 -17.50 -6.22
C LEU A 27 0.61 -17.62 -7.13
N ARG A 28 0.45 -16.72 -8.10
CA ARG A 28 -0.63 -16.82 -9.11
C ARG A 28 -0.53 -18.11 -9.92
N VAL A 29 0.69 -18.56 -10.27
CA VAL A 29 0.91 -19.82 -10.98
C VAL A 29 0.41 -21.03 -10.16
N ILE A 30 0.58 -21.00 -8.84
CA ILE A 30 0.13 -22.09 -7.93
C ILE A 30 -1.27 -21.86 -7.34
N GLY A 31 -1.94 -20.74 -7.73
CA GLY A 31 -3.32 -20.41 -7.33
C GLY A 31 -3.48 -20.08 -5.85
N LYS A 32 -2.46 -19.51 -5.22
CA LYS A 32 -2.48 -19.06 -3.82
C LYS A 32 -2.90 -17.59 -3.72
N PRO A 33 -3.53 -17.18 -2.59
CA PRO A 33 -3.91 -15.79 -2.36
C PRO A 33 -2.69 -14.88 -2.31
N THR A 34 -2.82 -13.67 -2.85
CA THR A 34 -1.70 -12.73 -3.02
C THR A 34 -1.80 -11.49 -2.13
N ARG A 35 -2.94 -11.21 -1.51
CA ARG A 35 -3.17 -10.04 -0.68
C ARG A 35 -2.16 -9.89 0.46
N TRP A 36 -1.75 -11.00 1.11
CA TRP A 36 -0.82 -10.96 2.23
C TRP A 36 0.59 -10.52 1.84
N ILE A 37 1.02 -10.81 0.60
CA ILE A 37 2.31 -10.36 0.06
C ILE A 37 2.35 -8.84 0.00
N TRP A 38 1.30 -8.24 -0.57
CA TRP A 38 1.22 -6.80 -0.71
C TRP A 38 1.05 -6.10 0.64
N PHE A 39 0.31 -6.73 1.56
CA PHE A 39 0.18 -6.21 2.91
C PHE A 39 1.51 -6.25 3.67
N THR A 40 2.27 -7.35 3.60
CA THR A 40 3.59 -7.44 4.23
C THR A 40 4.60 -6.48 3.60
N ALA A 41 4.58 -6.29 2.28
CA ALA A 41 5.40 -5.29 1.60
C ALA A 41 5.08 -3.86 2.08
N LEU A 42 3.79 -3.53 2.24
CA LEU A 42 3.35 -2.25 2.76
C LEU A 42 3.79 -2.05 4.21
N ALA A 43 3.56 -3.05 5.06
CA ALA A 43 3.93 -3.01 6.47
C ALA A 43 5.45 -2.91 6.67
N ALA A 44 6.24 -3.64 5.86
CA ALA A 44 7.70 -3.56 5.89
C ALA A 44 8.18 -2.16 5.44
N THR A 45 7.63 -1.62 4.33
CA THR A 45 8.00 -0.29 3.84
C THR A 45 7.74 0.78 4.89
N LEU A 46 6.58 0.77 5.55
CA LEU A 46 6.25 1.72 6.61
C LEU A 46 7.08 1.48 7.87
N GLY A 47 7.14 0.23 8.33
CA GLY A 47 7.81 -0.11 9.59
C GLY A 47 9.29 0.23 9.56
N VAL A 48 9.99 -0.18 8.52
CA VAL A 48 11.44 0.12 8.37
C VAL A 48 11.68 1.62 8.19
N SER A 49 10.85 2.30 7.38
CA SER A 49 10.97 3.76 7.23
C SER A 49 10.74 4.52 8.55
N MET A 50 9.78 4.08 9.37
CA MET A 50 9.53 4.69 10.68
C MET A 50 10.65 4.37 11.67
N LEU A 51 11.13 3.11 11.72
CA LEU A 51 12.26 2.74 12.56
C LEU A 51 13.52 3.55 12.23
N ALA A 52 13.83 3.71 10.94
CA ALA A 52 14.97 4.54 10.51
C ALA A 52 14.80 6.00 10.94
N MET A 53 13.60 6.56 10.90
CA MET A 53 13.32 7.90 11.38
C MET A 53 13.50 8.01 12.91
N PHE A 54 13.00 7.03 13.66
CA PHE A 54 13.12 7.02 15.12
C PHE A 54 14.57 6.79 15.59
N SER A 55 15.36 5.97 14.91
CA SER A 55 16.79 5.76 15.24
C SER A 55 17.61 7.05 15.12
N GLU A 56 17.30 7.89 14.13
CA GLU A 56 17.91 9.21 13.98
C GLU A 56 17.50 10.18 15.10
N VAL A 57 16.20 10.20 15.47
CA VAL A 57 15.65 11.13 16.49
C VAL A 57 16.13 10.76 17.90
N VAL A 58 16.21 9.48 18.25
CA VAL A 58 16.56 9.01 19.60
C VAL A 58 18.09 8.99 19.83
N GLY A 59 18.88 9.26 18.79
CA GLY A 59 20.35 9.35 18.95
C GLY A 59 21.00 8.02 19.32
N ALA A 60 20.43 6.89 18.89
CA ALA A 60 21.03 5.56 19.06
C ALA A 60 22.45 5.48 18.44
N THR A 61 22.82 6.46 17.63
CA THR A 61 24.14 6.69 17.05
C THR A 61 25.18 7.24 18.03
N ALA A 62 24.78 7.67 19.22
CA ALA A 62 25.69 8.24 20.23
C ALA A 62 26.57 7.20 20.96
N LEU A 63 26.36 5.91 20.71
CA LEU A 63 27.06 4.83 21.42
C LEU A 63 28.31 4.29 20.70
N MET A 64 28.67 4.80 19.52
CA MET A 64 29.93 4.38 18.87
C MET A 64 31.10 5.29 19.23
N PRO A 65 32.23 4.71 19.69
CA PRO A 65 33.41 5.50 20.10
C PRO A 65 34.02 6.21 18.89
N ARG A 66 34.20 7.52 19.01
CA ARG A 66 34.90 8.37 18.06
C ARG A 66 36.37 7.92 17.94
N ARG A 67 36.74 7.29 16.83
CA ARG A 67 38.12 7.04 16.46
C ARG A 67 38.63 8.19 15.60
N SER A 68 39.56 8.98 16.14
CA SER A 68 40.27 10.03 15.41
C SER A 68 41.40 9.44 14.57
N GLY A 69 41.50 9.83 13.33
CA GLY A 69 42.67 9.67 12.46
C GLY A 69 42.50 8.72 11.26
N ALA A 70 41.90 9.17 10.19
CA ALA A 70 42.00 8.49 8.88
C ALA A 70 42.02 9.49 7.72
N THR A 71 43.03 9.38 6.89
CA THR A 71 43.34 10.22 5.72
C THR A 71 42.55 9.81 4.46
N TRP A 72 41.32 9.28 4.61
CA TRP A 72 40.51 8.76 3.49
C TRP A 72 39.58 9.80 2.84
N LEU A 73 39.69 11.09 3.29
CA LEU A 73 38.77 12.16 2.91
C LEU A 73 38.91 12.63 1.46
N ASP A 74 39.97 12.21 0.75
CA ASP A 74 40.20 12.60 -0.65
C ASP A 74 39.59 11.60 -1.68
N GLY A 75 38.88 10.57 -1.17
CA GLY A 75 38.25 9.53 -1.99
C GLY A 75 36.78 9.77 -2.31
N PRO A 76 36.16 8.84 -3.06
CA PRO A 76 34.75 8.89 -3.45
C PRO A 76 33.77 9.04 -2.28
N VAL A 77 34.15 8.51 -1.11
CA VAL A 77 33.35 8.54 0.13
C VAL A 77 33.30 9.96 0.71
N GLY A 78 34.40 10.66 0.77
CA GLY A 78 34.42 12.05 1.23
C GLY A 78 33.68 13.00 0.28
N SER A 79 33.71 12.73 -1.02
CA SER A 79 32.91 13.46 -1.99
C SER A 79 31.41 13.24 -1.79
N TYR A 80 31.02 12.01 -1.47
CA TYR A 80 29.64 11.67 -1.15
C TYR A 80 29.16 12.39 0.12
N LEU A 81 29.96 12.42 1.21
CA LEU A 81 29.62 13.10 2.45
C LEU A 81 29.46 14.61 2.24
N ARG A 82 30.40 15.25 1.53
CA ARG A 82 30.30 16.69 1.22
C ARG A 82 29.08 17.01 0.38
N TYR A 83 28.74 16.14 -0.58
CA TYR A 83 27.52 16.29 -1.39
C TYR A 83 26.26 16.15 -0.52
N TYR A 84 26.25 15.17 0.40
CA TYR A 84 25.14 14.95 1.32
C TYR A 84 24.93 16.15 2.28
N ASP A 85 26.01 16.68 2.86
CA ASP A 85 25.95 17.88 3.70
C ASP A 85 25.51 19.11 2.92
N SER A 86 25.91 19.24 1.66
CA SER A 86 25.45 20.34 0.80
C SER A 86 23.95 20.31 0.53
N LEU A 87 23.32 19.15 0.64
CA LEU A 87 21.87 18.97 0.49
C LEU A 87 21.08 19.23 1.79
N ALA A 88 21.75 19.27 2.93
CA ALA A 88 21.10 19.46 4.24
C ALA A 88 20.38 20.80 4.35
N HIS A 89 20.77 21.83 3.59
CA HIS A 89 20.07 23.11 3.53
C HIS A 89 18.62 23.00 3.01
N TRP A 90 18.27 21.91 2.32
CA TRP A 90 16.91 21.62 1.87
C TRP A 90 16.04 20.98 2.94
N ASP A 91 16.62 20.48 4.05
CA ASP A 91 15.87 19.79 5.10
C ASP A 91 14.67 20.58 5.67
N PRO A 92 14.74 21.92 5.90
CA PRO A 92 13.59 22.67 6.36
C PRO A 92 12.44 22.66 5.34
N LEU A 93 12.75 22.84 4.05
CA LEU A 93 11.75 22.80 3.00
C LEU A 93 11.15 21.39 2.86
N LEU A 94 11.99 20.36 2.87
CA LEU A 94 11.56 18.95 2.79
C LEU A 94 10.72 18.55 3.99
N SER A 95 11.01 19.06 5.20
CA SER A 95 10.16 18.83 6.37
C SER A 95 8.77 19.44 6.21
N ILE A 96 8.69 20.66 5.67
CA ILE A 96 7.39 21.29 5.36
C ILE A 96 6.62 20.47 4.33
N VAL A 97 7.27 20.00 3.26
CA VAL A 97 6.64 19.14 2.25
C VAL A 97 6.15 17.82 2.85
N LEU A 98 6.97 17.18 3.68
CA LEU A 98 6.66 15.93 4.35
C LEU A 98 5.44 16.07 5.28
N TRP A 99 5.51 16.97 6.26
CA TRP A 99 4.45 17.14 7.24
C TRP A 99 3.22 17.81 6.63
N GLY A 100 3.42 18.78 5.72
CA GLY A 100 2.35 19.48 5.02
C GLY A 100 1.55 18.52 4.12
N SER A 101 2.22 17.65 3.37
CA SER A 101 1.53 16.66 2.52
C SER A 101 0.77 15.63 3.35
N SER A 102 1.34 15.16 4.47
CA SER A 102 0.67 14.22 5.38
C SER A 102 -0.53 14.87 6.07
N ALA A 103 -0.41 16.12 6.51
CA ALA A 103 -1.51 16.88 7.09
C ALA A 103 -2.64 17.14 6.07
N ALA A 104 -2.28 17.51 4.84
CA ALA A 104 -3.24 17.69 3.76
C ALA A 104 -3.97 16.38 3.42
N ALA A 105 -3.23 15.25 3.30
CA ALA A 105 -3.83 13.94 3.09
C ALA A 105 -4.77 13.55 4.23
N ALA A 106 -4.36 13.77 5.49
CA ALA A 106 -5.20 13.51 6.67
C ALA A 106 -6.47 14.38 6.66
N ALA A 107 -6.37 15.67 6.31
CA ALA A 107 -7.52 16.58 6.22
C ALA A 107 -8.50 16.13 5.13
N VAL A 108 -8.00 15.78 3.93
CA VAL A 108 -8.83 15.26 2.83
C VAL A 108 -9.56 14.00 3.27
N PHE A 109 -8.85 13.09 3.94
CA PHE A 109 -9.46 11.86 4.46
C PHE A 109 -10.48 12.14 5.56
N ALA A 110 -10.19 13.02 6.51
CA ALA A 110 -11.13 13.40 7.57
C ALA A 110 -12.42 14.00 7.00
N ILE A 111 -12.30 14.88 5.99
CA ILE A 111 -13.46 15.45 5.28
C ILE A 111 -14.25 14.34 4.57
N ALA A 112 -13.57 13.42 3.89
CA ALA A 112 -14.22 12.31 3.20
C ALA A 112 -14.94 11.37 4.17
N LEU A 113 -14.30 11.05 5.31
CA LEU A 113 -14.91 10.25 6.38
C LEU A 113 -16.11 10.95 7.01
N TRP A 114 -15.99 12.24 7.29
CA TRP A 114 -17.12 13.05 7.79
C TRP A 114 -18.30 13.04 6.83
N ARG A 115 -18.06 13.22 5.52
CA ARG A 115 -19.09 13.13 4.48
C ARG A 115 -19.74 11.75 4.44
N LEU A 116 -18.94 10.68 4.55
CA LEU A 116 -19.44 9.31 4.58
C LEU A 116 -20.34 9.07 5.82
N VAL A 117 -19.92 9.56 7.00
CA VAL A 117 -20.72 9.46 8.24
C VAL A 117 -22.04 10.22 8.09
N GLN A 118 -22.04 11.43 7.49
CA GLN A 118 -23.28 12.16 7.25
C GLN A 118 -24.22 11.42 6.30
N ARG A 119 -23.69 10.89 5.18
CA ARG A 119 -24.49 10.08 4.23
C ARG A 119 -25.05 8.81 4.86
N ARG A 120 -24.23 8.13 5.70
CA ARG A 120 -24.66 6.92 6.41
C ARG A 120 -25.87 7.14 7.31
N ARG A 121 -26.09 8.35 7.82
CA ARG A 121 -27.23 8.69 8.70
C ARG A 121 -28.58 8.61 7.98
N VAL A 122 -28.61 8.79 6.67
CA VAL A 122 -29.83 8.73 5.85
C VAL A 122 -30.07 7.37 5.20
N TRP A 123 -29.11 6.43 5.31
CA TRP A 123 -29.27 5.10 4.76
C TRP A 123 -30.22 4.25 5.59
N GLN A 124 -31.14 3.57 4.92
CA GLN A 124 -32.13 2.72 5.57
C GLN A 124 -31.55 1.35 5.87
N ARG A 125 -31.86 0.82 7.03
CA ARG A 125 -31.54 -0.58 7.37
C ARG A 125 -32.62 -1.49 6.85
N THR A 126 -32.22 -2.58 6.20
CA THR A 126 -33.12 -3.65 5.77
C THR A 126 -32.46 -5.01 5.99
N SER A 127 -33.25 -6.07 5.89
CA SER A 127 -32.74 -7.44 5.89
C SER A 127 -32.76 -7.97 4.47
N LEU A 128 -31.63 -8.52 4.01
CA LEU A 128 -31.49 -9.15 2.70
C LEU A 128 -30.84 -10.52 2.89
N ASP A 129 -31.51 -11.59 2.49
CA ASP A 129 -31.04 -12.98 2.64
C ASP A 129 -30.58 -13.31 4.07
N GLY A 130 -31.29 -12.80 5.09
CA GLY A 130 -30.96 -13.01 6.50
C GLY A 130 -29.82 -12.13 7.04
N HIS A 131 -29.24 -11.26 6.22
CA HIS A 131 -28.17 -10.33 6.61
C HIS A 131 -28.71 -8.90 6.76
N SER A 132 -28.30 -8.20 7.82
CA SER A 132 -28.60 -6.78 7.99
C SER A 132 -27.71 -5.94 7.08
N VAL A 133 -28.33 -5.19 6.16
CA VAL A 133 -27.65 -4.33 5.20
C VAL A 133 -28.14 -2.89 5.31
N LEU A 134 -27.32 -1.95 4.84
CA LEU A 134 -27.70 -0.55 4.64
C LEU A 134 -28.02 -0.33 3.16
N VAL A 135 -29.13 0.35 2.87
CA VAL A 135 -29.53 0.70 1.53
C VAL A 135 -29.13 2.14 1.23
N SER A 136 -28.30 2.33 0.21
CA SER A 136 -27.91 3.64 -0.32
C SER A 136 -28.65 3.96 -1.60
N GLU A 137 -28.70 5.23 -2.01
CA GLU A 137 -29.29 5.63 -3.28
C GLU A 137 -28.43 5.17 -4.47
N ALA A 138 -27.13 5.39 -4.41
CA ALA A 138 -26.20 5.13 -5.51
C ALA A 138 -24.85 4.56 -5.09
N GLU A 139 -24.46 4.69 -3.82
CA GLU A 139 -23.16 4.24 -3.33
C GLU A 139 -23.14 2.73 -3.06
N GLY A 140 -22.06 2.06 -3.46
CA GLY A 140 -21.87 0.63 -3.24
C GLY A 140 -22.10 -0.19 -4.52
N PRO A 141 -22.14 -1.52 -4.41
CA PRO A 141 -21.99 -2.29 -3.17
C PRO A 141 -20.64 -2.09 -2.49
N ALA A 142 -20.63 -2.08 -1.15
CA ALA A 142 -19.43 -1.84 -0.38
C ALA A 142 -19.60 -2.27 1.10
N ILE A 143 -18.47 -2.43 1.80
CA ILE A 143 -18.44 -2.62 3.25
C ILE A 143 -18.03 -1.33 3.93
N VAL A 144 -18.80 -0.90 4.92
CA VAL A 144 -18.53 0.31 5.71
C VAL A 144 -18.42 -0.04 7.19
N GLY A 145 -17.36 0.49 7.82
CA GLY A 145 -17.04 0.27 9.22
C GLY A 145 -15.72 -0.47 9.42
N PHE A 146 -15.01 -0.14 10.49
CA PHE A 146 -13.71 -0.76 10.81
C PHE A 146 -13.88 -1.98 11.73
N LEU A 147 -14.45 -1.79 12.93
CA LEU A 147 -14.68 -2.88 13.91
C LEU A 147 -16.03 -3.58 13.71
N LYS A 148 -17.06 -2.80 13.41
CA LYS A 148 -18.40 -3.30 13.12
C LYS A 148 -18.74 -2.98 11.68
N SER A 149 -18.34 -3.88 10.80
CA SER A 149 -18.57 -3.73 9.37
C SER A 149 -20.00 -4.08 8.98
N VAL A 150 -20.60 -3.24 8.13
CA VAL A 150 -21.94 -3.42 7.58
C VAL A 150 -21.87 -3.31 6.06
N ILE A 151 -22.58 -4.20 5.39
CA ILE A 151 -22.69 -4.18 3.92
C ILE A 151 -23.64 -3.06 3.51
N VAL A 152 -23.24 -2.26 2.53
CA VAL A 152 -24.06 -1.23 1.89
C VAL A 152 -24.43 -1.73 0.51
N VAL A 153 -25.73 -1.73 0.22
CA VAL A 153 -26.29 -2.19 -1.06
C VAL A 153 -27.00 -1.01 -1.72
N PRO A 154 -26.66 -0.65 -2.96
CA PRO A 154 -27.34 0.42 -3.66
C PRO A 154 -28.75 -0.04 -4.12
N ARG A 155 -29.70 0.92 -4.25
CA ARG A 155 -31.07 0.61 -4.66
C ARG A 155 -31.18 -0.16 -5.95
N TRP A 156 -30.31 0.14 -6.93
CA TRP A 156 -30.32 -0.58 -8.21
C TRP A 156 -30.05 -2.08 -8.05
N ALA A 157 -29.18 -2.46 -7.07
CA ALA A 157 -28.87 -3.88 -6.84
C ALA A 157 -30.02 -4.65 -6.18
N LEU A 158 -30.92 -3.94 -5.49
CA LEU A 158 -32.17 -4.54 -4.97
C LEU A 158 -33.19 -4.82 -6.07
N ALA A 159 -33.18 -4.07 -7.17
CA ALA A 159 -34.06 -4.24 -8.32
C ALA A 159 -33.60 -5.34 -9.28
N GLU A 160 -32.39 -5.89 -9.09
CA GLU A 160 -31.84 -6.98 -9.90
C GLU A 160 -32.51 -8.33 -9.60
N SER A 161 -32.33 -9.29 -10.52
CA SER A 161 -32.80 -10.66 -10.32
C SER A 161 -32.18 -11.29 -9.06
N ASP A 162 -32.88 -12.25 -8.47
CA ASP A 162 -32.41 -12.96 -7.25
C ASP A 162 -31.03 -13.56 -7.43
N ARG A 163 -30.72 -14.08 -8.63
CA ARG A 163 -29.41 -14.64 -8.95
C ARG A 163 -28.31 -13.58 -8.92
N VAL A 164 -28.52 -12.42 -9.53
CA VAL A 164 -27.55 -11.30 -9.57
C VAL A 164 -27.36 -10.74 -8.16
N ARG A 165 -28.46 -10.54 -7.45
CA ARG A 165 -28.44 -10.03 -6.06
C ARG A 165 -27.68 -10.97 -5.12
N SER A 166 -27.92 -12.28 -5.21
CA SER A 166 -27.19 -13.29 -4.42
C SER A 166 -25.69 -13.31 -4.73
N LEU A 167 -25.29 -13.10 -5.99
CA LEU A 167 -23.87 -12.98 -6.36
C LEU A 167 -23.22 -11.73 -5.77
N ILE A 168 -23.90 -10.57 -5.81
CA ILE A 168 -23.44 -9.32 -5.18
C ILE A 168 -23.27 -9.53 -3.68
N MET A 169 -24.28 -10.10 -3.02
CA MET A 169 -24.22 -10.37 -1.58
C MET A 169 -23.10 -11.35 -1.24
N THR A 170 -22.91 -12.40 -2.02
CA THR A 170 -21.83 -13.37 -1.81
C THR A 170 -20.46 -12.69 -1.88
N HIS A 171 -20.25 -11.79 -2.86
CA HIS A 171 -19.02 -11.03 -3.01
C HIS A 171 -18.73 -10.16 -1.78
N GLU A 172 -19.69 -9.34 -1.37
CA GLU A 172 -19.52 -8.45 -0.21
C GLU A 172 -19.33 -9.24 1.11
N LEU A 173 -20.06 -10.36 1.28
CA LEU A 173 -19.88 -11.25 2.43
C LEU A 173 -18.49 -11.89 2.47
N GLU A 174 -17.91 -12.22 1.31
CA GLU A 174 -16.54 -12.74 1.23
C GLU A 174 -15.51 -11.69 1.65
N HIS A 175 -15.68 -10.44 1.25
CA HIS A 175 -14.84 -9.34 1.74
C HIS A 175 -14.98 -9.15 3.26
N GLN A 176 -16.21 -9.21 3.77
CA GLN A 176 -16.48 -9.05 5.20
C GLN A 176 -15.84 -10.17 6.02
N ARG A 177 -16.05 -11.44 5.63
CA ARG A 177 -15.48 -12.61 6.30
C ARG A 177 -13.96 -12.64 6.29
N ALA A 178 -13.38 -12.16 5.21
CA ALA A 178 -11.94 -12.12 5.01
C ALA A 178 -11.25 -10.94 5.71
N GLY A 179 -12.01 -9.98 6.27
CA GLY A 179 -11.46 -8.79 6.91
C GLY A 179 -10.83 -7.78 5.94
N ASP A 180 -11.20 -7.84 4.65
CA ASP A 180 -10.58 -7.03 3.60
C ASP A 180 -10.76 -5.52 3.84
N HIS A 181 -11.84 -5.11 4.53
CA HIS A 181 -12.08 -3.73 4.94
C HIS A 181 -11.04 -3.21 5.92
N VAL A 182 -10.48 -4.07 6.79
CA VAL A 182 -9.40 -3.70 7.72
C VAL A 182 -8.11 -3.45 6.95
N LEU A 183 -7.75 -4.35 6.02
CA LEU A 183 -6.57 -4.17 5.16
C LEU A 183 -6.68 -2.91 4.30
N SER A 184 -7.88 -2.61 3.78
CA SER A 184 -8.16 -1.38 3.03
C SER A 184 -7.98 -0.13 3.89
N ALA A 185 -8.42 -0.15 5.15
CA ALA A 185 -8.24 0.97 6.08
C ALA A 185 -6.76 1.16 6.44
N LEU A 186 -6.01 0.09 6.70
CA LEU A 186 -4.56 0.15 6.94
C LEU A 186 -3.79 0.68 5.72
N THR A 187 -4.21 0.27 4.51
CA THR A 187 -3.67 0.79 3.26
C THR A 187 -3.86 2.31 3.14
N LEU A 188 -5.02 2.80 3.55
CA LEU A 188 -5.33 4.22 3.53
C LEU A 188 -4.48 4.99 4.55
N ILE A 189 -4.33 4.47 5.78
CA ILE A 189 -3.44 5.05 6.80
C ILE A 189 -2.01 5.15 6.25
N ALA A 190 -1.52 4.11 5.59
CA ALA A 190 -0.20 4.11 4.97
C ALA A 190 -0.01 5.25 3.97
N THR A 191 -1.00 5.50 3.10
CA THR A 191 -0.95 6.58 2.12
C THR A 191 -1.08 7.98 2.73
N ILE A 192 -1.65 8.10 3.94
CA ILE A 192 -1.69 9.35 4.71
C ILE A 192 -0.34 9.63 5.38
N VAL A 193 0.29 8.58 5.92
CA VAL A 193 1.58 8.70 6.62
C VAL A 193 2.73 9.03 5.66
N GLN A 194 2.73 8.43 4.46
CA GLN A 194 3.76 8.66 3.44
C GLN A 194 3.17 9.02 2.07
N PRO A 195 2.43 10.14 1.95
CA PRO A 195 1.77 10.52 0.70
C PRO A 195 2.78 10.93 -0.39
N TRP A 196 3.98 11.31 -0.01
CA TRP A 196 5.10 11.67 -0.88
C TRP A 196 5.86 10.46 -1.44
N ASN A 197 5.63 9.23 -0.91
CA ASN A 197 6.35 8.04 -1.32
C ASN A 197 5.61 7.28 -2.45
N PRO A 198 6.12 7.28 -3.70
CA PRO A 198 5.46 6.63 -4.83
C PRO A 198 5.37 5.10 -4.67
N ALA A 199 6.32 4.47 -3.98
CA ALA A 199 6.29 3.03 -3.74
C ALA A 199 5.09 2.64 -2.86
N VAL A 200 4.77 3.45 -1.84
CA VAL A 200 3.59 3.23 -0.97
C VAL A 200 2.30 3.28 -1.79
N TRP A 201 2.15 4.27 -2.68
CA TRP A 201 0.98 4.36 -3.56
C TRP A 201 0.84 3.17 -4.49
N TRP A 202 1.96 2.72 -5.06
CA TRP A 202 1.94 1.59 -5.98
C TRP A 202 1.60 0.28 -5.24
N ILE A 203 2.23 0.02 -4.08
CA ILE A 203 1.93 -1.13 -3.22
C ILE A 203 0.46 -1.10 -2.78
N ALA A 204 -0.05 0.07 -2.37
CA ALA A 204 -1.43 0.28 -1.97
C ALA A 204 -2.43 -0.03 -3.09
N ASN A 205 -2.13 0.39 -4.32
CA ASN A 205 -2.95 0.07 -5.49
C ASN A 205 -2.95 -1.43 -5.81
N ARG A 206 -1.78 -2.08 -5.72
CA ARG A 206 -1.65 -3.52 -5.94
C ARG A 206 -2.35 -4.33 -4.85
N LEU A 207 -2.26 -3.90 -3.58
CA LEU A 207 -2.98 -4.55 -2.48
C LEU A 207 -4.49 -4.50 -2.71
N ARG A 208 -5.05 -3.34 -3.10
CA ARG A 208 -6.47 -3.23 -3.43
C ARG A 208 -6.89 -4.18 -4.54
N LEU A 209 -6.09 -4.27 -5.61
CA LEU A 209 -6.36 -5.24 -6.68
C LEU A 209 -6.28 -6.69 -6.20
N ALA A 210 -5.29 -7.02 -5.36
CA ALA A 210 -5.13 -8.35 -4.81
C ALA A 210 -6.31 -8.76 -3.91
N LEU A 211 -6.87 -7.82 -3.13
CA LEU A 211 -8.09 -8.05 -2.34
C LEU A 211 -9.27 -8.44 -3.21
N GLU A 212 -9.47 -7.72 -4.35
CA GLU A 212 -10.53 -8.02 -5.30
C GLU A 212 -10.35 -9.41 -5.97
N VAL A 213 -9.15 -9.67 -6.50
CA VAL A 213 -8.81 -10.95 -7.17
C VAL A 213 -8.95 -12.15 -6.23
N ASP A 214 -8.49 -11.99 -4.98
CA ASP A 214 -8.62 -13.05 -3.97
C ASP A 214 -10.09 -13.24 -3.57
N CYS A 215 -10.90 -12.18 -3.52
CA CYS A 215 -12.35 -12.25 -3.29
C CYS A 215 -13.05 -12.96 -4.45
N ASP A 216 -12.80 -12.57 -5.69
CA ASP A 216 -13.34 -13.24 -6.88
C ASP A 216 -13.05 -14.74 -6.87
N SER A 217 -11.80 -15.10 -6.50
CA SER A 217 -11.42 -16.50 -6.39
C SER A 217 -12.19 -17.27 -5.31
N ARG A 218 -12.59 -16.60 -4.20
CA ARG A 218 -13.41 -17.19 -3.15
C ARG A 218 -14.85 -17.40 -3.62
N VAL A 219 -15.43 -16.40 -4.32
CA VAL A 219 -16.78 -16.48 -4.90
C VAL A 219 -16.88 -17.62 -5.92
N LEU A 220 -15.90 -17.73 -6.82
CA LEU A 220 -15.87 -18.80 -7.83
C LEU A 220 -15.71 -20.20 -7.22
N ARG A 221 -14.94 -20.33 -6.13
CA ARG A 221 -14.84 -21.63 -5.41
C ARG A 221 -16.15 -22.08 -4.76
N LYS A 222 -17.12 -21.17 -4.56
CA LYS A 222 -18.47 -21.51 -4.07
C LYS A 222 -19.41 -22.01 -5.15
N GLY A 223 -18.90 -22.23 -6.36
CA GLY A 223 -19.68 -22.79 -7.47
C GLY A 223 -20.35 -21.77 -8.37
N SER A 224 -19.99 -20.49 -8.25
CA SER A 224 -20.48 -19.46 -9.19
C SER A 224 -19.90 -19.70 -10.58
N ASP A 225 -20.76 -19.62 -11.61
CA ASP A 225 -20.33 -19.72 -13.01
C ASP A 225 -19.45 -18.53 -13.39
N PRO A 226 -18.19 -18.75 -13.87
CA PRO A 226 -17.24 -17.69 -14.18
C PRO A 226 -17.76 -16.70 -15.22
N ARG A 227 -18.52 -17.17 -16.22
CA ARG A 227 -19.07 -16.32 -17.28
C ARG A 227 -20.14 -15.38 -16.73
N THR A 228 -21.11 -15.92 -16.01
CA THR A 228 -22.18 -15.13 -15.37
C THR A 228 -21.61 -14.13 -14.39
N TYR A 229 -20.62 -14.54 -13.58
CA TYR A 229 -19.95 -13.68 -12.64
C TYR A 229 -19.12 -12.57 -13.32
N GLY A 230 -18.42 -12.89 -14.41
CA GLY A 230 -17.68 -11.89 -15.19
C GLY A 230 -18.59 -10.83 -15.82
N LEU A 231 -19.77 -11.22 -16.35
CA LEU A 231 -20.77 -10.29 -16.87
C LEU A 231 -21.31 -9.37 -15.77
N LEU A 232 -21.59 -9.90 -14.58
CA LEU A 232 -21.99 -9.10 -13.43
C LEU A 232 -20.94 -8.05 -13.06
N LEU A 233 -19.67 -8.43 -13.06
CA LEU A 233 -18.57 -7.49 -12.76
C LEU A 233 -18.48 -6.36 -13.79
N LEU A 234 -18.70 -6.66 -15.08
CA LEU A 234 -18.75 -5.66 -16.14
C LEU A 234 -19.93 -4.69 -15.95
N GLU A 235 -21.10 -5.22 -15.64
CA GLU A 235 -22.29 -4.41 -15.40
C GLU A 235 -22.15 -3.52 -14.17
N ALA A 236 -21.71 -4.09 -13.03
CA ALA A 236 -21.43 -3.33 -11.82
C ALA A 236 -20.34 -2.26 -12.03
N GLY A 237 -19.30 -2.58 -12.80
CA GLY A 237 -18.23 -1.64 -13.16
C GLY A 237 -18.73 -0.48 -14.02
N SER A 238 -19.60 -0.74 -15.00
CA SER A 238 -20.19 0.31 -15.86
C SER A 238 -21.07 1.28 -15.06
N ARG A 239 -21.87 0.77 -14.13
CA ARG A 239 -22.71 1.58 -13.23
C ARG A 239 -21.86 2.39 -12.24
N ALA A 240 -20.79 1.80 -11.68
CA ALA A 240 -19.88 2.46 -10.77
C ALA A 240 -19.06 3.58 -11.43
N ALA A 241 -18.81 3.50 -12.73
CA ALA A 241 -18.10 4.55 -13.48
C ALA A 241 -18.88 5.89 -13.49
N GLY A 242 -20.19 5.86 -13.36
CA GLY A 242 -21.07 7.03 -13.21
C GLY A 242 -21.15 7.59 -11.79
N CYS A 243 -20.75 6.82 -10.78
CA CYS A 243 -20.90 7.17 -9.38
C CYS A 243 -19.54 7.35 -8.70
N ARG A 244 -19.11 8.62 -8.50
CA ARG A 244 -17.85 8.90 -7.82
C ARG A 244 -18.03 8.75 -6.31
N MET A 245 -17.34 7.77 -5.72
CA MET A 245 -17.22 7.70 -4.26
C MET A 245 -16.52 8.97 -3.73
N PRO A 246 -16.97 9.53 -2.58
CA PRO A 246 -16.39 10.75 -2.00
C PRO A 246 -14.93 10.59 -1.55
N VAL A 247 -14.42 9.36 -1.51
CA VAL A 247 -13.02 9.04 -1.18
C VAL A 247 -12.33 8.52 -2.44
N PRO A 248 -11.46 9.32 -3.11
CA PRO A 248 -10.75 8.89 -4.32
C PRO A 248 -9.94 7.60 -4.12
N ALA A 249 -9.43 7.39 -2.90
CA ALA A 249 -8.69 6.19 -2.52
C ALA A 249 -9.55 4.91 -2.51
N LEU A 250 -10.87 5.03 -2.48
CA LEU A 250 -11.82 3.91 -2.53
C LEU A 250 -12.45 3.75 -3.93
N SER A 251 -12.17 4.65 -4.86
CA SER A 251 -12.63 4.55 -6.24
C SER A 251 -11.90 3.43 -6.96
N ARG A 252 -12.63 2.53 -7.61
CA ARG A 252 -12.06 1.41 -8.38
C ARG A 252 -11.69 1.90 -9.79
N PRO A 253 -10.42 1.88 -10.23
CA PRO A 253 -10.07 2.21 -11.60
C PRO A 253 -10.55 1.12 -12.58
N LEU A 254 -10.94 1.50 -13.80
CA LEU A 254 -11.35 0.57 -14.86
C LEU A 254 -10.27 -0.48 -15.19
N SER A 255 -8.98 -0.10 -15.08
CA SER A 255 -7.86 -1.02 -15.24
C SER A 255 -7.85 -2.19 -14.24
N SER A 256 -8.43 -2.00 -13.05
CA SER A 256 -8.56 -3.09 -12.07
C SER A 256 -9.60 -4.14 -12.49
N LEU A 257 -10.67 -3.73 -13.16
CA LEU A 257 -11.70 -4.63 -13.67
C LEU A 257 -11.16 -5.52 -14.80
N GLU A 258 -10.38 -4.95 -15.71
CA GLU A 258 -9.74 -5.72 -16.80
C GLU A 258 -8.82 -6.82 -16.22
N GLU A 259 -7.99 -6.48 -15.22
CA GLU A 259 -7.09 -7.46 -14.58
C GLU A 259 -7.88 -8.56 -13.85
N ARG A 260 -8.97 -8.22 -13.16
CA ARG A 260 -9.87 -9.20 -12.53
C ARG A 260 -10.44 -10.17 -13.54
N LEU A 261 -10.99 -9.65 -14.65
CA LEU A 261 -11.56 -10.47 -15.72
C LEU A 261 -10.50 -11.36 -16.36
N ARG A 262 -9.30 -10.83 -16.61
CA ARG A 262 -8.17 -11.61 -17.14
C ARG A 262 -7.81 -12.77 -16.21
N VAL A 263 -7.80 -12.56 -14.89
CA VAL A 263 -7.51 -13.64 -13.93
C VAL A 263 -8.64 -14.68 -13.87
N ILE A 264 -9.92 -14.26 -13.95
CA ILE A 264 -11.08 -15.15 -13.96
C ILE A 264 -11.08 -16.05 -15.21
N THR A 265 -10.69 -15.50 -16.38
CA THR A 265 -10.70 -16.20 -17.66
C THR A 265 -9.40 -16.94 -17.99
N ALA A 266 -8.32 -16.68 -17.23
CA ALA A 266 -7.03 -17.29 -17.48
C ALA A 266 -7.04 -18.80 -17.18
N GLU A 267 -6.68 -19.60 -18.19
CA GLU A 267 -6.36 -21.02 -17.99
C GLU A 267 -5.10 -21.17 -17.11
N ARG A 268 -5.20 -22.03 -16.10
CA ARG A 268 -4.06 -22.33 -15.22
C ARG A 268 -2.98 -23.12 -15.98
N ARG A 269 -1.98 -22.39 -16.51
CA ARG A 269 -0.80 -23.04 -17.09
C ARG A 269 0.15 -23.49 -15.99
N SER A 270 0.52 -24.76 -15.99
CA SER A 270 1.55 -25.31 -15.11
C SER A 270 2.91 -24.69 -15.46
N GLY A 271 3.42 -23.88 -14.57
CA GLY A 271 4.71 -23.17 -14.74
C GLY A 271 5.57 -23.25 -13.48
N ARG A 272 5.67 -24.41 -12.83
CA ARG A 272 6.40 -24.58 -11.55
C ARG A 272 7.83 -24.04 -11.59
N MET A 273 8.54 -24.29 -12.70
CA MET A 273 9.90 -23.77 -12.88
C MET A 273 9.92 -22.23 -12.95
N ARG A 274 8.94 -21.62 -13.62
CA ARG A 274 8.78 -20.16 -13.66
C ARG A 274 8.47 -19.60 -12.27
N ALA A 275 7.57 -20.24 -11.53
CA ALA A 275 7.26 -19.87 -10.15
C ALA A 275 8.49 -19.94 -9.24
N ALA A 276 9.30 -20.99 -9.34
CA ALA A 276 10.54 -21.13 -8.56
C ALA A 276 11.56 -20.01 -8.88
N LYS A 277 11.77 -19.68 -10.16
CA LYS A 277 12.67 -18.59 -10.56
C LYS A 277 12.20 -17.23 -10.02
N LEU A 278 10.90 -16.96 -10.05
CA LEU A 278 10.31 -15.72 -9.52
C LEU A 278 10.41 -15.67 -7.98
N ALA A 279 10.20 -16.80 -7.29
CA ALA A 279 10.38 -16.87 -5.85
C ALA A 279 11.85 -16.64 -5.44
N LEU A 280 12.81 -17.18 -6.21
CA LEU A 280 14.23 -16.93 -5.99
C LEU A 280 14.57 -15.45 -6.20
N LEU A 281 14.06 -14.83 -7.28
CA LEU A 281 14.24 -13.39 -7.50
C LEU A 281 13.69 -12.57 -6.34
N ALA A 282 12.48 -12.89 -5.86
CA ALA A 282 11.90 -12.24 -4.71
C ALA A 282 12.78 -12.39 -3.45
N ALA A 283 13.32 -13.58 -3.20
CA ALA A 283 14.23 -13.81 -2.07
C ALA A 283 15.50 -12.98 -2.15
N ILE A 284 16.09 -12.85 -3.34
CA ILE A 284 17.26 -12.00 -3.58
C ILE A 284 16.92 -10.53 -3.30
N LEU A 285 15.78 -10.03 -3.79
CA LEU A 285 15.35 -8.65 -3.57
C LEU A 285 15.08 -8.36 -2.08
N VAL A 286 14.47 -9.31 -1.35
CA VAL A 286 14.27 -9.20 0.09
C VAL A 286 15.61 -9.18 0.84
N ALA A 287 16.54 -10.06 0.46
CA ALA A 287 17.87 -10.07 1.04
C ALA A 287 18.60 -8.73 0.79
N THR A 288 18.55 -8.21 -0.47
CA THR A 288 19.13 -6.90 -0.80
C THR A 288 18.53 -5.78 0.06
N ALA A 289 17.20 -5.79 0.24
CA ALA A 289 16.54 -4.81 1.10
C ALA A 289 16.95 -4.94 2.57
N ALA A 290 17.08 -6.17 3.09
CA ALA A 290 17.47 -6.43 4.48
C ALA A 290 18.92 -5.99 4.79
N PHE A 291 19.81 -6.02 3.80
CA PHE A 291 21.20 -5.56 3.93
C PHE A 291 21.40 -4.10 3.50
N MET A 292 20.33 -3.39 3.17
CA MET A 292 20.43 -1.98 2.80
C MET A 292 20.77 -1.15 4.03
N PRO A 293 21.91 -0.41 4.06
CA PRO A 293 22.32 0.37 5.21
C PRO A 293 21.35 1.52 5.46
N GLU A 294 20.98 1.74 6.71
CA GLU A 294 20.19 2.90 7.11
C GLU A 294 20.98 4.20 6.85
N PRO A 295 20.30 5.32 6.50
CA PRO A 295 20.96 6.58 6.23
C PRO A 295 21.87 7.06 7.38
N GLY A 296 21.38 6.97 8.61
CA GLY A 296 22.14 7.33 9.81
C GLY A 296 23.30 6.38 10.09
N ALA A 297 23.13 5.07 9.88
CA ALA A 297 24.18 4.09 10.08
C ALA A 297 25.37 4.29 9.12
N LEU A 298 25.12 4.61 7.86
CA LEU A 298 26.15 4.92 6.89
C LEU A 298 26.94 6.18 7.29
N HIS A 299 26.24 7.24 7.70
CA HIS A 299 26.85 8.48 8.16
C HIS A 299 27.70 8.27 9.43
N CYS A 300 27.18 7.53 10.42
CA CYS A 300 27.92 7.18 11.65
C CYS A 300 29.08 6.22 11.40
N MET A 301 28.91 5.25 10.51
CA MET A 301 29.99 4.33 10.14
C MET A 301 31.14 5.10 9.49
N LEU A 302 30.83 6.07 8.64
CA LEU A 302 31.82 6.91 7.97
C LEU A 302 32.46 7.91 8.94
N GLN A 303 31.72 8.54 9.87
CA GLN A 303 32.26 9.37 10.95
C GLN A 303 33.11 8.55 11.95
N GLY A 304 32.66 7.31 12.28
CA GLY A 304 33.40 6.38 13.14
C GLY A 304 34.74 5.92 12.54
N LEU A 305 34.89 5.98 11.21
CA LEU A 305 36.13 5.74 10.49
C LEU A 305 37.07 6.96 10.48
N GLY A 306 36.74 8.04 11.20
CA GLY A 306 37.61 9.20 11.39
C GLY A 306 37.31 10.41 10.51
N PHE A 307 36.11 10.45 9.91
CA PHE A 307 35.69 11.60 9.14
C PHE A 307 35.14 12.69 10.08
N GLN A 308 36.00 13.57 10.57
CA GLN A 308 35.61 14.74 11.35
C GLN A 308 35.44 15.95 10.44
N GLU A 309 34.35 16.72 10.66
CA GLU A 309 34.13 17.99 9.97
C GLU A 309 35.38 18.90 10.10
N VAL A 310 35.96 19.25 8.98
CA VAL A 310 36.85 20.40 8.93
C VAL A 310 35.95 21.63 8.85
N THR A 311 35.63 22.19 10.01
CA THR A 311 35.04 23.53 10.10
C THR A 311 36.08 24.51 9.56
N ILE A 312 35.96 24.91 8.29
CA ILE A 312 36.71 26.04 7.77
C ILE A 312 36.11 27.29 8.45
N SER A 313 36.72 27.74 9.52
CA SER A 313 36.49 29.08 10.03
C SER A 313 37.01 30.07 8.98
N ALA A 314 36.13 30.57 8.14
CA ALA A 314 36.40 31.74 7.35
C ALA A 314 36.45 32.93 8.32
N SER A 315 37.66 33.24 8.81
CA SER A 315 37.95 34.55 9.39
C SER A 315 38.12 35.55 8.25
N TYR A 316 37.15 36.42 8.10
CA TYR A 316 37.29 37.76 7.53
C TYR A 316 36.69 38.78 8.48
#